data_1c8f924c2337966e6c6243388e76e2e9
#
_entry.id   1c8f924c2337966e6c6243388e76e2e9
#
_cell.length_a   1.000
_cell.length_b   1.000
_cell.length_c   1.000
_cell.angle_alpha   90.00
_cell.angle_beta   90.00
_cell.angle_gamma   90.00
#
_symmetry.space_group_name_H-M   'P 1'
#
loop_
_entity.id
_entity.type
_entity.pdbx_description
1 polymer ?
#
loop_
_entity_poly.entity_id
_entity_poly.type
_entity_poly.pdbx_seq_one_letter_code
_entity_poly.pdbx_strand_id
1 'polypeptide(L)'
;MVQAGSGSAHIGLSVSEGGLSEVSKNTLVVPYNDSQTLDQVLSKHKDVAGLIIEPVLANMGLILPEKNFLSDVRKITKQHDVPLIFDEVVTGFRVSEGGAQKTFKVKPDITTLGKALGNGFTIAAVGGKKEIMNKLAPEGNVYQASTFAGNPISVTAAINSIKTINKMKNKLYSKLERNCEVLVDEIDDLATDNNIPHQINSIASMFQIFFSSKPVTDYKSSKKANAKKFQKLFSNLLKNDVFIAPSQFETVFLSDAHTDADIMKTLGAYGLSLKAVKN
;
A
#
# COMPACT_ATOMS: atom_id res chain seq x y z
N MET A 1 5.79 13.65 -9.79
CA MET A 1 4.33 13.68 -9.55
C MET A 1 3.74 12.39 -10.08
N VAL A 2 2.75 11.84 -9.41
CA VAL A 2 2.14 10.55 -9.78
C VAL A 2 0.72 10.78 -10.28
N GLN A 3 0.22 9.89 -11.14
CA GLN A 3 -1.14 9.96 -11.67
C GLN A 3 -2.20 9.71 -10.58
N ALA A 4 -1.82 8.99 -9.53
CA ALA A 4 -2.60 8.77 -8.32
C ALA A 4 -1.67 8.73 -7.11
N GLY A 5 -2.15 9.23 -6.01
CA GLY A 5 -1.44 9.21 -4.72
C GLY A 5 -2.44 9.52 -3.62
N SER A 6 -2.10 9.19 -2.37
CA SER A 6 -3.03 9.16 -1.24
C SER A 6 -4.01 10.33 -1.18
N GLY A 7 -3.54 11.56 -1.18
CA GLY A 7 -4.40 12.74 -1.05
C GLY A 7 -5.26 13.04 -2.27
N SER A 8 -4.74 12.91 -3.48
CA SER A 8 -5.46 13.25 -4.71
C SER A 8 -6.42 12.17 -5.18
N ALA A 9 -6.18 10.90 -4.85
CA ALA A 9 -7.11 9.82 -5.17
C ALA A 9 -8.45 9.96 -4.42
N HIS A 10 -8.43 10.47 -3.19
CA HIS A 10 -9.63 10.66 -2.35
C HIS A 10 -10.62 11.66 -2.92
N ILE A 11 -10.12 12.72 -3.55
CA ILE A 11 -10.94 13.78 -4.14
C ILE A 11 -11.13 13.63 -5.65
N GLY A 12 -10.67 12.51 -6.22
CA GLY A 12 -10.81 12.21 -7.64
C GLY A 12 -9.89 13.01 -8.55
N LEU A 13 -8.91 13.72 -8.02
CA LEU A 13 -7.91 14.45 -8.81
C LEU A 13 -6.79 13.51 -9.24
N SER A 14 -6.51 13.48 -10.53
CA SER A 14 -5.42 12.69 -11.11
C SER A 14 -4.06 13.38 -11.04
N VAL A 15 -4.05 14.69 -10.84
CA VAL A 15 -2.86 15.55 -10.74
C VAL A 15 -3.13 16.61 -9.68
N SER A 16 -2.15 16.88 -8.82
CA SER A 16 -2.26 17.95 -7.84
C SER A 16 -2.22 19.31 -8.55
N GLU A 17 -3.21 20.14 -8.32
CA GLU A 17 -3.20 21.54 -8.76
C GLU A 17 -2.03 22.30 -8.12
N GLY A 18 -1.53 23.31 -8.81
CA GLY A 18 -0.37 24.12 -8.37
C GLY A 18 1.00 23.51 -8.69
N GLY A 19 1.06 22.30 -9.25
CA GLY A 19 2.31 21.73 -9.76
C GLY A 19 2.71 22.33 -11.10
N LEU A 20 4.02 22.65 -11.25
CA LEU A 20 4.54 23.16 -12.51
C LEU A 20 4.51 22.06 -13.60
N SER A 21 4.03 22.40 -14.79
CA SER A 21 3.95 21.48 -15.93
C SER A 21 5.31 20.94 -16.35
N GLU A 22 6.36 21.75 -16.22
CA GLU A 22 7.75 21.39 -16.53
C GLU A 22 8.26 20.27 -15.63
N VAL A 23 7.84 20.26 -14.35
CA VAL A 23 8.20 19.18 -13.40
C VAL A 23 7.41 17.91 -13.69
N SER A 24 6.11 18.03 -14.01
CA SER A 24 5.28 16.86 -14.28
C SER A 24 5.68 16.12 -15.56
N LYS A 25 6.21 16.80 -16.57
CA LYS A 25 6.74 16.19 -17.80
C LYS A 25 7.91 15.23 -17.56
N ASN A 26 8.61 15.36 -16.44
CA ASN A 26 9.73 14.49 -16.05
C ASN A 26 9.28 13.18 -15.39
N THR A 27 7.96 12.94 -15.29
CA THR A 27 7.41 11.71 -14.73
C THR A 27 6.63 10.95 -15.79
N LEU A 28 7.14 9.76 -16.13
CA LEU A 28 6.43 8.81 -16.99
C LEU A 28 5.59 7.89 -16.11
N VAL A 29 4.33 7.69 -16.47
CA VAL A 29 3.41 6.83 -15.72
C VAL A 29 3.12 5.57 -16.52
N VAL A 30 3.31 4.41 -15.88
CA VAL A 30 3.02 3.09 -16.45
C VAL A 30 1.89 2.45 -15.64
N PRO A 31 0.92 1.77 -16.28
CA PRO A 31 -0.11 1.05 -15.56
C PRO A 31 0.49 -0.05 -14.66
N TYR A 32 -0.09 -0.23 -13.48
CA TYR A 32 0.28 -1.33 -12.60
C TYR A 32 -0.19 -2.65 -13.21
N ASN A 33 0.54 -3.72 -12.96
CA ASN A 33 0.33 -5.05 -13.56
C ASN A 33 0.52 -5.12 -15.10
N ASP A 34 1.21 -4.12 -15.68
CA ASP A 34 1.52 -4.06 -17.11
C ASP A 34 3.04 -3.96 -17.34
N SER A 35 3.73 -5.10 -17.22
CA SER A 35 5.18 -5.18 -17.44
C SER A 35 5.56 -4.96 -18.91
N GLN A 36 4.67 -5.25 -19.86
CA GLN A 36 4.92 -5.05 -21.29
C GLN A 36 5.01 -3.55 -21.62
N THR A 37 4.06 -2.74 -21.13
CA THR A 37 4.12 -1.29 -21.27
C THR A 37 5.35 -0.70 -20.59
N LEU A 38 5.78 -1.24 -19.44
CA LEU A 38 7.01 -0.81 -18.78
C LEU A 38 8.22 -1.02 -19.68
N ASP A 39 8.37 -2.20 -20.28
CA ASP A 39 9.49 -2.50 -21.17
C ASP A 39 9.50 -1.59 -22.40
N GLN A 40 8.35 -1.34 -23.02
CA GLN A 40 8.21 -0.43 -24.15
C GLN A 40 8.61 1.01 -23.78
N VAL A 41 8.19 1.50 -22.61
CA VAL A 41 8.54 2.85 -22.12
C VAL A 41 10.05 2.96 -21.91
N LEU A 42 10.68 1.99 -21.21
CA LEU A 42 12.12 2.03 -20.97
C LEU A 42 12.95 1.77 -22.25
N SER A 43 12.38 1.08 -23.23
CA SER A 43 13.01 0.94 -24.55
C SER A 43 13.06 2.27 -25.30
N LYS A 44 12.00 3.09 -25.16
CA LYS A 44 11.86 4.36 -25.86
C LYS A 44 12.60 5.52 -25.17
N HIS A 45 12.60 5.54 -23.82
CA HIS A 45 13.18 6.60 -23.01
C HIS A 45 14.45 6.12 -22.31
N LYS A 46 15.62 6.54 -22.82
CA LYS A 46 16.94 6.10 -22.31
C LYS A 46 17.50 6.96 -21.17
N ASP A 47 16.82 8.03 -20.84
CA ASP A 47 17.18 9.02 -19.82
C ASP A 47 16.40 8.84 -18.51
N VAL A 48 15.75 7.67 -18.31
CA VAL A 48 15.01 7.37 -17.09
C VAL A 48 15.96 7.15 -15.92
N ALA A 49 15.89 8.03 -14.92
CA ALA A 49 16.77 8.00 -13.74
C ALA A 49 16.44 6.88 -12.75
N GLY A 50 15.20 6.39 -12.71
CA GLY A 50 14.76 5.32 -11.82
C GLY A 50 13.28 5.02 -11.97
N LEU A 51 12.87 3.82 -11.55
CA LEU A 51 11.48 3.39 -11.43
C LEU A 51 11.10 3.30 -9.95
N ILE A 52 10.09 4.06 -9.53
CA ILE A 52 9.49 3.90 -8.19
C ILE A 52 8.15 3.20 -8.29
N ILE A 53 7.93 2.22 -7.40
CA ILE A 53 6.70 1.44 -7.38
C ILE A 53 6.36 1.02 -5.94
N GLU A 54 5.10 1.13 -5.54
CA GLU A 54 4.59 0.39 -4.38
C GLU A 54 4.48 -1.09 -4.77
N PRO A 55 5.15 -2.03 -4.07
CA PRO A 55 5.05 -3.45 -4.43
C PRO A 55 3.65 -4.05 -4.21
N VAL A 56 2.85 -3.42 -3.38
CA VAL A 56 1.39 -3.58 -3.26
C VAL A 56 0.83 -2.17 -3.18
N LEU A 57 -0.07 -1.81 -4.09
CA LEU A 57 -0.67 -0.48 -4.04
C LEU A 57 -1.64 -0.40 -2.86
N ALA A 58 -1.46 0.59 -2.01
CA ALA A 58 -2.29 0.78 -0.81
C ALA A 58 -2.94 2.18 -0.74
N ASN A 59 -2.74 3.02 -1.75
CA ASN A 59 -3.26 4.37 -1.86
C ASN A 59 -4.31 4.55 -2.97
N MET A 60 -4.81 3.45 -3.50
CA MET A 60 -5.92 3.46 -4.46
C MET A 60 -6.85 2.27 -4.25
N GLY A 61 -7.07 1.94 -3.00
CA GLY A 61 -7.53 0.66 -2.52
C GLY A 61 -6.36 -0.32 -2.50
N LEU A 62 -6.56 -1.52 -2.05
CA LEU A 62 -5.54 -2.54 -2.02
C LEU A 62 -5.46 -3.24 -3.38
N ILE A 63 -4.41 -3.00 -4.16
CA ILE A 63 -4.18 -3.67 -5.45
C ILE A 63 -2.95 -4.56 -5.32
N LEU A 64 -3.15 -5.84 -5.57
CA LEU A 64 -2.08 -6.84 -5.49
C LEU A 64 -1.31 -6.93 -6.81
N PRO A 65 0.00 -7.22 -6.76
CA PRO A 65 0.74 -7.56 -7.96
C PRO A 65 0.24 -8.90 -8.51
N GLU A 66 0.01 -8.95 -9.81
CA GLU A 66 -0.26 -10.21 -10.48
C GLU A 66 0.96 -11.15 -10.43
N LYS A 67 0.70 -12.44 -10.67
CA LYS A 67 1.76 -13.46 -10.65
C LYS A 67 2.92 -13.02 -11.56
N ASN A 68 4.13 -13.04 -11.04
CA ASN A 68 5.38 -12.66 -11.67
C ASN A 68 5.57 -11.16 -11.98
N PHE A 69 4.57 -10.30 -11.84
CA PHE A 69 4.68 -8.89 -12.20
C PHE A 69 5.92 -8.20 -11.59
N LEU A 70 6.12 -8.31 -10.28
CA LEU A 70 7.28 -7.67 -9.62
C LEU A 70 8.63 -8.29 -10.04
N SER A 71 8.66 -9.59 -10.33
CA SER A 71 9.88 -10.24 -10.85
C SER A 71 10.21 -9.78 -12.27
N ASP A 72 9.19 -9.57 -13.09
CA ASP A 72 9.34 -9.04 -14.45
C ASP A 72 9.77 -7.57 -14.41
N VAL A 73 9.17 -6.75 -13.53
CA VAL A 73 9.63 -5.38 -13.28
C VAL A 73 11.11 -5.35 -12.90
N ARG A 74 11.57 -6.26 -11.99
CA ARG A 74 12.99 -6.35 -11.61
C ARG A 74 13.87 -6.74 -12.77
N LYS A 75 13.44 -7.69 -13.60
CA LYS A 75 14.18 -8.15 -14.79
C LYS A 75 14.31 -7.02 -15.82
N ILE A 76 13.20 -6.37 -16.14
CA ILE A 76 13.16 -5.27 -17.12
C ILE A 76 14.03 -4.10 -16.65
N THR A 77 13.91 -3.67 -15.40
CA THR A 77 14.74 -2.57 -14.88
C THR A 77 16.22 -2.88 -14.91
N LYS A 78 16.63 -4.13 -14.68
CA LYS A 78 18.03 -4.57 -14.85
C LYS A 78 18.47 -4.54 -16.31
N GLN A 79 17.62 -4.98 -17.25
CA GLN A 79 17.95 -5.00 -18.68
C GLN A 79 18.16 -3.57 -19.23
N HIS A 80 17.45 -2.60 -18.70
CA HIS A 80 17.55 -1.19 -19.09
C HIS A 80 18.51 -0.36 -18.22
N ASP A 81 19.19 -0.97 -17.26
CA ASP A 81 20.09 -0.29 -16.28
C ASP A 81 19.39 0.83 -15.50
N VAL A 82 18.12 0.63 -15.17
CA VAL A 82 17.28 1.58 -14.41
C VAL A 82 17.16 1.12 -12.96
N PRO A 83 17.56 1.94 -11.97
CA PRO A 83 17.38 1.62 -10.56
C PRO A 83 15.91 1.38 -10.19
N LEU A 84 15.62 0.26 -9.51
CA LEU A 84 14.30 -0.05 -8.98
C LEU A 84 14.18 0.44 -7.55
N ILE A 85 13.19 1.26 -7.27
CA ILE A 85 12.87 1.79 -5.95
C ILE A 85 11.54 1.17 -5.50
N PHE A 86 11.57 0.41 -4.39
CA PHE A 86 10.33 -0.01 -3.74
C PHE A 86 9.88 1.03 -2.73
N ASP A 87 8.70 1.59 -2.95
CA ASP A 87 8.00 2.36 -1.92
C ASP A 87 7.32 1.39 -0.95
N GLU A 88 8.04 1.08 0.12
CA GLU A 88 7.54 0.25 1.21
C GLU A 88 7.09 1.08 2.42
N VAL A 89 6.67 2.30 2.21
CA VAL A 89 6.10 3.15 3.28
C VAL A 89 4.87 2.49 3.90
N VAL A 90 4.08 1.72 3.14
CA VAL A 90 2.95 0.94 3.65
C VAL A 90 3.34 -0.50 3.93
N THR A 91 3.97 -1.17 2.99
CA THR A 91 4.23 -2.62 3.05
C THR A 91 5.39 -3.01 3.98
N GLY A 92 6.34 -2.10 4.21
CA GLY A 92 7.47 -2.32 5.12
C GLY A 92 7.02 -2.59 6.54
N PHE A 93 7.49 -3.69 7.14
CA PHE A 93 7.08 -4.19 8.46
C PHE A 93 5.57 -4.52 8.59
N ARG A 94 4.79 -4.36 7.52
CA ARG A 94 3.35 -4.60 7.50
C ARG A 94 2.99 -5.99 6.97
N VAL A 95 3.50 -6.35 5.79
CA VAL A 95 3.22 -7.65 5.17
C VAL A 95 4.13 -8.75 5.68
N SER A 96 5.32 -8.40 6.12
CA SER A 96 6.27 -9.26 6.84
C SER A 96 7.32 -8.40 7.54
N GLU A 97 8.19 -8.99 8.37
CA GLU A 97 9.30 -8.27 8.99
C GLU A 97 10.31 -7.71 7.98
N GLY A 98 10.38 -8.30 6.80
CA GLY A 98 11.22 -7.83 5.68
C GLY A 98 10.44 -7.10 4.59
N GLY A 99 9.18 -6.74 4.86
CA GLY A 99 8.32 -6.05 3.91
C GLY A 99 7.94 -6.90 2.67
N ALA A 100 7.45 -6.23 1.65
CA ALA A 100 7.04 -6.87 0.41
C ALA A 100 8.23 -7.47 -0.37
N GLN A 101 9.40 -6.87 -0.30
CA GLN A 101 10.60 -7.43 -0.94
C GLN A 101 10.91 -8.85 -0.45
N LYS A 102 10.66 -9.16 0.83
CA LYS A 102 10.79 -10.51 1.36
C LYS A 102 9.64 -11.40 0.91
N THR A 103 8.40 -10.92 1.01
CA THR A 103 7.20 -11.67 0.65
C THR A 103 7.22 -12.10 -0.82
N PHE A 104 7.56 -11.18 -1.73
CA PHE A 104 7.61 -11.45 -3.16
C PHE A 104 8.99 -11.90 -3.67
N LYS A 105 10.00 -12.00 -2.79
CA LYS A 105 11.38 -12.40 -3.12
C LYS A 105 12.02 -11.56 -4.23
N VAL A 106 11.69 -10.26 -4.26
CA VAL A 106 12.23 -9.28 -5.21
C VAL A 106 13.02 -8.23 -4.46
N LYS A 107 14.32 -8.09 -4.78
CA LYS A 107 15.19 -7.12 -4.13
C LYS A 107 15.32 -5.85 -5.00
N PRO A 108 14.84 -4.69 -4.52
CA PRO A 108 15.04 -3.41 -5.19
C PRO A 108 16.48 -2.90 -5.01
N ASP A 109 16.80 -1.80 -5.69
CA ASP A 109 18.06 -1.08 -5.50
C ASP A 109 17.98 -0.08 -4.36
N ILE A 110 16.79 0.51 -4.15
CA ILE A 110 16.46 1.44 -3.06
C ILE A 110 15.10 1.03 -2.46
N THR A 111 14.95 1.25 -1.16
CA THR A 111 13.68 1.06 -0.44
C THR A 111 13.38 2.29 0.40
N THR A 112 12.15 2.80 0.34
CA THR A 112 11.64 3.81 1.27
C THR A 112 10.78 3.16 2.34
N LEU A 113 10.89 3.60 3.59
CA LEU A 113 10.19 3.07 4.75
C LEU A 113 9.58 4.21 5.57
N GLY A 114 8.46 3.94 6.23
CA GLY A 114 7.77 4.90 7.09
C GLY A 114 6.69 4.22 7.93
N LYS A 115 5.66 4.93 8.31
CA LYS A 115 4.45 4.42 8.99
C LYS A 115 4.75 3.41 10.11
N ALA A 116 4.65 2.10 9.84
CA ALA A 116 4.89 1.03 10.81
C ALA A 116 6.30 1.06 11.40
N LEU A 117 7.30 1.61 10.69
CA LEU A 117 8.64 1.82 11.21
C LEU A 117 8.62 2.64 12.51
N GLY A 118 7.86 3.73 12.53
CA GLY A 118 7.77 4.64 13.67
C GLY A 118 6.67 4.29 14.66
N ASN A 119 5.74 3.41 14.28
CA ASN A 119 4.58 3.02 15.10
C ASN A 119 3.85 4.21 15.74
N GLY A 120 3.52 5.22 14.93
CA GLY A 120 2.86 6.47 15.34
C GLY A 120 3.80 7.67 15.55
N PHE A 121 5.12 7.46 15.62
CA PHE A 121 6.09 8.54 15.68
C PHE A 121 6.57 8.96 14.29
N THR A 122 6.92 10.24 14.14
CA THR A 122 7.33 10.83 12.86
C THR A 122 8.74 10.40 12.50
N ILE A 123 8.87 9.37 11.68
CA ILE A 123 10.13 8.89 11.13
C ILE A 123 9.91 8.25 9.76
N ALA A 124 10.86 8.47 8.87
CA ALA A 124 10.99 7.76 7.61
C ALA A 124 12.46 7.38 7.41
N ALA A 125 12.69 6.40 6.55
CA ALA A 125 14.04 5.97 6.20
C ALA A 125 14.11 5.66 4.70
N VAL A 126 15.28 5.88 4.13
CA VAL A 126 15.66 5.40 2.82
C VAL A 126 16.92 4.55 2.96
N GLY A 127 16.94 3.42 2.30
CA GLY A 127 18.08 2.52 2.29
C GLY A 127 18.23 1.86 0.93
N GLY A 128 19.41 1.38 0.61
CA GLY A 128 19.64 0.76 -0.68
C GLY A 128 21.06 0.22 -0.84
N LYS A 129 21.44 -0.04 -2.07
CA LYS A 129 22.79 -0.48 -2.41
C LYS A 129 23.83 0.53 -1.97
N LYS A 130 24.96 0.04 -1.45
CA LYS A 130 26.04 0.87 -0.91
C LYS A 130 26.53 1.91 -1.91
N GLU A 131 26.70 1.53 -3.17
CA GLU A 131 27.16 2.43 -4.23
C GLU A 131 26.19 3.59 -4.51
N ILE A 132 24.91 3.40 -4.24
CA ILE A 132 23.89 4.46 -4.35
C ILE A 132 23.89 5.29 -3.08
N MET A 133 23.88 4.67 -1.91
CA MET A 133 23.81 5.38 -0.63
C MET A 133 25.07 6.23 -0.38
N ASN A 134 26.24 5.82 -0.87
CA ASN A 134 27.48 6.61 -0.81
C ASN A 134 27.45 7.89 -1.66
N LYS A 135 26.38 8.12 -2.45
CA LYS A 135 26.18 9.43 -3.11
C LYS A 135 25.65 10.50 -2.16
N LEU A 136 25.12 10.09 -1.00
CA LEU A 136 24.66 11.05 0.01
C LEU A 136 25.83 11.67 0.75
N ALA A 137 25.68 12.95 1.11
CA ALA A 137 26.63 13.65 1.97
C ALA A 137 26.72 12.96 3.36
N PRO A 138 27.91 12.89 4.00
CA PRO A 138 29.17 13.58 3.62
C PRO A 138 30.05 12.81 2.61
N GLU A 139 29.77 11.50 2.34
CA GLU A 139 30.59 10.70 1.42
C GLU A 139 30.42 11.14 -0.03
N GLY A 140 29.22 11.54 -0.41
CA GLY A 140 28.89 12.05 -1.75
C GLY A 140 28.43 13.50 -1.73
N ASN A 141 27.94 13.97 -2.86
CA ASN A 141 27.51 15.35 -3.07
C ASN A 141 25.98 15.55 -3.08
N VAL A 142 25.21 14.51 -2.80
CA VAL A 142 23.75 14.60 -2.72
C VAL A 142 23.35 14.99 -1.31
N TYR A 143 22.85 16.22 -1.16
CA TYR A 143 22.39 16.72 0.12
C TYR A 143 20.97 16.25 0.41
N GLN A 144 20.75 15.67 1.59
CA GLN A 144 19.44 15.29 2.11
C GLN A 144 19.39 15.61 3.60
N ALA A 145 18.42 16.42 4.01
CA ALA A 145 18.21 16.78 5.41
C ALA A 145 16.74 17.00 5.72
N SER A 146 16.42 16.89 7.00
CA SER A 146 15.10 17.22 7.54
C SER A 146 15.28 17.69 8.98
N THR A 147 14.45 18.64 9.43
CA THR A 147 14.46 19.11 10.82
C THR A 147 14.26 17.96 11.82
N PHE A 148 13.48 16.97 11.46
CA PHE A 148 13.21 15.80 12.32
C PHE A 148 14.17 14.63 12.09
N ALA A 149 15.11 14.72 11.14
CA ALA A 149 16.06 13.64 10.89
C ALA A 149 16.91 13.37 12.15
N GLY A 150 16.97 12.11 12.57
CA GLY A 150 17.71 11.71 13.77
C GLY A 150 17.06 12.13 15.10
N ASN A 151 15.82 12.60 15.10
CA ASN A 151 15.11 12.92 16.35
C ASN A 151 15.17 11.75 17.34
N PRO A 152 15.71 11.92 18.56
CA PRO A 152 15.99 10.80 19.48
C PRO A 152 14.72 10.06 19.91
N ILE A 153 13.59 10.73 20.05
CA ILE A 153 12.31 10.10 20.43
C ILE A 153 11.85 9.19 19.30
N SER A 154 11.81 9.71 18.06
CA SER A 154 11.37 8.95 16.87
C SER A 154 12.30 7.77 16.58
N VAL A 155 13.62 7.97 16.70
CA VAL A 155 14.62 6.90 16.52
C VAL A 155 14.46 5.82 17.60
N THR A 156 14.27 6.22 18.86
CA THR A 156 14.02 5.27 19.97
C THR A 156 12.73 4.48 19.74
N ALA A 157 11.65 5.13 19.29
CA ALA A 157 10.40 4.46 18.92
C ALA A 157 10.63 3.43 17.80
N ALA A 158 11.31 3.80 16.73
CA ALA A 158 11.63 2.91 15.61
C ALA A 158 12.47 1.70 16.05
N ILE A 159 13.50 1.93 16.86
CA ILE A 159 14.34 0.84 17.40
C ILE A 159 13.51 -0.15 18.22
N ASN A 160 12.61 0.35 19.10
CA ASN A 160 11.78 -0.51 19.93
C ASN A 160 10.71 -1.23 19.09
N SER A 161 10.13 -0.58 18.09
CA SER A 161 9.20 -1.21 17.14
C SER A 161 9.88 -2.39 16.43
N ILE A 162 11.06 -2.18 15.85
CA ILE A 162 11.81 -3.23 15.15
C ILE A 162 12.20 -4.36 16.11
N LYS A 163 12.68 -4.05 17.33
CA LYS A 163 13.01 -5.06 18.35
C LYS A 163 11.79 -5.91 18.72
N THR A 164 10.64 -5.27 18.91
CA THR A 164 9.38 -5.96 19.24
C THR A 164 8.92 -6.86 18.10
N ILE A 165 8.92 -6.35 16.87
CA ILE A 165 8.58 -7.13 15.68
C ILE A 165 9.52 -8.35 15.56
N ASN A 166 10.83 -8.17 15.69
CA ASN A 166 11.80 -9.26 15.60
C ASN A 166 11.60 -10.33 16.70
N LYS A 167 11.23 -9.92 17.92
CA LYS A 167 10.93 -10.83 19.02
C LYS A 167 9.67 -11.65 18.78
N MET A 168 8.63 -11.03 18.18
CA MET A 168 7.30 -11.63 18.03
C MET A 168 7.06 -12.21 16.61
N LYS A 169 7.93 -11.90 15.66
CA LYS A 169 7.72 -12.03 14.20
C LYS A 169 6.71 -13.10 13.75
N ASN A 170 6.99 -14.37 13.96
CA ASN A 170 6.12 -15.46 13.48
C ASN A 170 4.74 -15.40 14.14
N LYS A 171 4.68 -15.22 15.48
CA LYS A 171 3.42 -15.12 16.22
C LYS A 171 2.60 -13.92 15.81
N LEU A 172 3.27 -12.76 15.61
CA LEU A 172 2.62 -11.51 15.21
C LEU A 172 1.97 -11.65 13.83
N TYR A 173 2.75 -12.02 12.81
CA TYR A 173 2.26 -12.07 11.43
C TYR A 173 1.22 -13.17 11.22
N SER A 174 1.40 -14.36 11.84
CA SER A 174 0.38 -15.43 11.76
C SER A 174 -0.93 -15.05 12.45
N LYS A 175 -0.89 -14.31 13.57
CA LYS A 175 -2.11 -13.78 14.21
C LYS A 175 -2.82 -12.78 13.31
N LEU A 176 -2.07 -11.82 12.75
CA LEU A 176 -2.61 -10.77 11.91
C LEU A 176 -3.23 -11.33 10.62
N GLU A 177 -2.54 -12.26 9.97
CA GLU A 177 -2.99 -12.94 8.77
C GLU A 177 -4.28 -13.70 9.03
N ARG A 178 -4.31 -14.58 10.04
CA ARG A 178 -5.52 -15.31 10.44
C ARG A 178 -6.69 -14.39 10.75
N ASN A 179 -6.49 -13.31 11.50
CA ASN A 179 -7.57 -12.39 11.83
C ASN A 179 -8.08 -11.63 10.60
N CYS A 180 -7.20 -11.34 9.63
CA CYS A 180 -7.58 -10.75 8.37
C CYS A 180 -8.36 -11.74 7.49
N GLU A 181 -7.92 -12.99 7.40
CA GLU A 181 -8.62 -14.04 6.68
C GLU A 181 -10.04 -14.25 7.23
N VAL A 182 -10.20 -14.38 8.56
CA VAL A 182 -11.51 -14.49 9.19
C VAL A 182 -12.43 -13.32 8.82
N LEU A 183 -11.92 -12.09 8.85
CA LEU A 183 -12.72 -10.92 8.46
C LEU A 183 -13.08 -10.93 6.98
N VAL A 184 -12.14 -11.28 6.13
CA VAL A 184 -12.33 -11.27 4.67
C VAL A 184 -13.34 -12.33 4.26
N ASP A 185 -13.19 -13.56 4.75
CA ASP A 185 -14.06 -14.68 4.40
C ASP A 185 -15.52 -14.42 4.85
N GLU A 186 -15.71 -14.00 6.09
CA GLU A 186 -17.04 -13.68 6.62
C GLU A 186 -17.69 -12.45 5.95
N ILE A 187 -16.89 -11.42 5.57
CA ILE A 187 -17.42 -10.26 4.83
C ILE A 187 -17.80 -10.66 3.41
N ASP A 188 -17.05 -11.55 2.77
CA ASP A 188 -17.35 -12.11 1.45
C ASP A 188 -18.67 -12.89 1.48
N ASP A 189 -18.83 -13.78 2.45
CA ASP A 189 -20.07 -14.55 2.66
C ASP A 189 -21.26 -13.62 2.92
N LEU A 190 -21.12 -12.65 3.82
CA LEU A 190 -22.17 -11.67 4.13
C LEU A 190 -22.57 -10.82 2.91
N ALA A 191 -21.63 -10.45 2.06
CA ALA A 191 -21.93 -9.69 0.84
C ALA A 191 -22.60 -10.60 -0.22
N THR A 192 -22.16 -11.85 -0.35
CA THR A 192 -22.73 -12.87 -1.23
C THR A 192 -24.18 -13.19 -0.84
N ASP A 193 -24.45 -13.45 0.43
CA ASP A 193 -25.79 -13.73 0.96
C ASP A 193 -26.78 -12.56 0.72
N ASN A 194 -26.27 -11.35 0.71
CA ASN A 194 -27.04 -10.16 0.39
C ASN A 194 -27.15 -9.89 -1.13
N ASN A 195 -26.57 -10.72 -1.99
CA ASN A 195 -26.53 -10.57 -3.45
C ASN A 195 -25.88 -9.22 -3.87
N ILE A 196 -24.82 -8.80 -3.19
CA ILE A 196 -24.09 -7.56 -3.48
C ILE A 196 -22.89 -7.90 -4.35
N PRO A 197 -22.80 -7.43 -5.61
CA PRO A 197 -21.60 -7.58 -6.41
C PRO A 197 -20.42 -6.88 -5.74
N HIS A 198 -19.38 -7.66 -5.43
CA HIS A 198 -18.19 -7.15 -4.72
C HIS A 198 -16.93 -7.92 -5.11
N GLN A 199 -15.80 -7.38 -4.74
CA GLN A 199 -14.47 -7.99 -4.79
C GLN A 199 -13.75 -7.60 -3.50
N ILE A 200 -13.03 -8.53 -2.89
CA ILE A 200 -12.17 -8.22 -1.74
C ILE A 200 -10.74 -8.58 -2.11
N ASN A 201 -9.85 -7.60 -2.05
CA ASN A 201 -8.42 -7.83 -2.14
C ASN A 201 -7.84 -7.85 -0.73
N SER A 202 -6.96 -8.81 -0.43
CA SER A 202 -6.33 -8.92 0.89
C SER A 202 -4.90 -9.44 0.79
N ILE A 203 -4.04 -9.00 1.70
CA ILE A 203 -2.69 -9.52 1.91
C ILE A 203 -2.26 -9.28 3.36
N ALA A 204 -1.81 -10.31 4.05
CA ALA A 204 -1.37 -10.24 5.45
C ALA A 204 -2.43 -9.60 6.37
N SER A 205 -2.19 -8.39 6.86
CA SER A 205 -3.10 -7.65 7.75
C SER A 205 -3.84 -6.51 7.07
N MET A 206 -3.96 -6.57 5.75
CA MET A 206 -4.58 -5.52 4.93
C MET A 206 -5.67 -6.11 4.07
N PHE A 207 -6.79 -5.41 3.94
CA PHE A 207 -7.83 -5.76 2.98
C PHE A 207 -8.58 -4.52 2.49
N GLN A 208 -9.30 -4.67 1.39
CA GLN A 208 -10.22 -3.66 0.87
C GLN A 208 -11.35 -4.30 0.11
N ILE A 209 -12.59 -3.90 0.42
CA ILE A 209 -13.78 -4.29 -0.32
C ILE A 209 -14.08 -3.27 -1.41
N PHE A 210 -14.33 -3.76 -2.61
CA PHE A 210 -14.77 -2.98 -3.75
C PHE A 210 -16.15 -3.46 -4.20
N PHE A 211 -17.09 -2.57 -4.36
CA PHE A 211 -18.39 -2.92 -4.93
C PHE A 211 -18.29 -2.97 -6.46
N SER A 212 -17.88 -4.13 -6.97
CA SER A 212 -17.62 -4.40 -8.37
C SER A 212 -17.95 -5.85 -8.71
N SER A 213 -18.54 -6.10 -9.88
CA SER A 213 -18.73 -7.46 -10.43
C SER A 213 -17.50 -8.00 -11.16
N LYS A 214 -16.45 -7.18 -11.31
CA LYS A 214 -15.23 -7.55 -12.01
C LYS A 214 -14.03 -7.41 -11.09
N PRO A 215 -12.96 -8.21 -11.28
CA PRO A 215 -11.72 -8.07 -10.51
C PRO A 215 -11.17 -6.64 -10.53
N VAL A 216 -10.57 -6.24 -9.42
CA VAL A 216 -9.93 -4.94 -9.26
C VAL A 216 -8.42 -5.17 -9.16
N THR A 217 -7.71 -4.91 -10.25
CA THR A 217 -6.29 -5.25 -10.45
C THR A 217 -5.41 -4.04 -10.80
N ASP A 218 -6.03 -2.85 -11.00
CA ASP A 218 -5.34 -1.61 -11.32
C ASP A 218 -6.15 -0.37 -10.86
N TYR A 219 -5.55 0.80 -11.01
CA TYR A 219 -6.20 2.07 -10.70
C TYR A 219 -7.50 2.30 -11.49
N LYS A 220 -7.50 1.91 -12.77
CA LYS A 220 -8.65 2.11 -13.66
C LYS A 220 -9.85 1.25 -13.23
N SER A 221 -9.61 0.02 -12.81
CA SER A 221 -10.65 -0.88 -12.29
C SER A 221 -11.13 -0.44 -10.91
N SER A 222 -10.23 0.01 -10.00
CA SER A 222 -10.64 0.53 -8.70
C SER A 222 -11.53 1.77 -8.81
N LYS A 223 -11.26 2.68 -9.74
CA LYS A 223 -12.12 3.84 -10.02
C LYS A 223 -13.52 3.49 -10.53
N LYS A 224 -13.68 2.32 -11.16
CA LYS A 224 -14.98 1.87 -11.68
C LYS A 224 -15.85 1.22 -10.61
N ALA A 225 -15.28 0.85 -9.46
CA ALA A 225 -16.05 0.34 -8.34
C ALA A 225 -17.06 1.40 -7.83
N ASN A 226 -18.16 0.94 -7.25
CA ASN A 226 -19.26 1.81 -6.85
C ASN A 226 -18.95 2.57 -5.55
N ALA A 227 -18.40 3.77 -5.69
CA ALA A 227 -18.05 4.63 -4.55
C ALA A 227 -19.27 5.02 -3.68
N LYS A 228 -20.48 5.13 -4.27
CA LYS A 228 -21.69 5.43 -3.49
C LYS A 228 -22.07 4.29 -2.55
N LYS A 229 -21.94 3.03 -2.99
CA LYS A 229 -22.12 1.87 -2.12
C LYS A 229 -21.08 1.83 -1.01
N PHE A 230 -19.83 2.15 -1.31
CA PHE A 230 -18.78 2.25 -0.29
C PHE A 230 -19.07 3.33 0.75
N GLN A 231 -19.51 4.52 0.33
CA GLN A 231 -19.94 5.59 1.24
C GLN A 231 -21.08 5.15 2.15
N LYS A 232 -22.02 4.36 1.62
CA LYS A 232 -23.12 3.82 2.39
C LYS A 232 -22.65 2.77 3.41
N LEU A 233 -21.72 1.89 3.01
CA LEU A 233 -21.05 0.95 3.91
C LEU A 233 -20.34 1.70 5.04
N PHE A 234 -19.47 2.67 4.71
CA PHE A 234 -18.76 3.50 5.68
C PHE A 234 -19.71 4.14 6.70
N SER A 235 -20.76 4.80 6.21
CA SER A 235 -21.70 5.52 7.09
C SER A 235 -22.43 4.58 8.04
N ASN A 236 -22.74 3.35 7.60
CA ASN A 236 -23.40 2.37 8.46
C ASN A 236 -22.42 1.69 9.43
N LEU A 237 -21.19 1.40 9.02
CA LEU A 237 -20.14 0.92 9.93
C LEU A 237 -19.89 1.92 11.06
N LEU A 238 -19.78 3.22 10.73
CA LEU A 238 -19.60 4.28 11.73
C LEU A 238 -20.76 4.34 12.73
N LYS A 239 -22.01 4.16 12.29
CA LYS A 239 -23.19 4.07 13.16
C LYS A 239 -23.19 2.84 14.08
N ASN A 240 -22.44 1.81 13.72
CA ASN A 240 -22.26 0.58 14.51
C ASN A 240 -20.87 0.55 15.19
N ASP A 241 -20.30 1.73 15.50
CA ASP A 241 -19.05 1.92 16.23
C ASP A 241 -17.81 1.28 15.58
N VAL A 242 -17.82 1.11 14.26
CA VAL A 242 -16.66 0.66 13.49
C VAL A 242 -16.24 1.76 12.54
N PHE A 243 -15.04 2.28 12.74
CA PHE A 243 -14.45 3.31 11.90
C PHE A 243 -13.49 2.68 10.89
N ILE A 244 -13.75 2.94 9.61
CA ILE A 244 -12.80 2.73 8.50
C ILE A 244 -12.56 4.07 7.79
N ALA A 245 -11.61 4.15 6.89
CA ALA A 245 -11.45 5.37 6.09
C ALA A 245 -12.66 5.59 5.15
N PRO A 246 -13.09 6.86 4.95
CA PRO A 246 -14.32 7.18 4.18
C PRO A 246 -14.14 7.10 2.66
N SER A 247 -13.13 6.40 2.16
CA SER A 247 -12.83 6.29 0.73
C SER A 247 -12.49 4.85 0.34
N GLN A 248 -13.08 4.39 -0.78
CA GLN A 248 -12.75 3.09 -1.36
C GLN A 248 -11.28 2.96 -1.81
N PHE A 249 -10.55 4.07 -1.87
CA PHE A 249 -9.13 4.10 -2.21
C PHE A 249 -8.22 3.93 -1.00
N GLU A 250 -8.76 3.91 0.21
CA GLU A 250 -8.01 3.64 1.43
C GLU A 250 -8.09 2.16 1.81
N THR A 251 -6.93 1.63 2.19
CA THR A 251 -6.82 0.24 2.67
C THR A 251 -7.25 0.13 4.13
N VAL A 252 -7.95 -0.95 4.47
CA VAL A 252 -8.24 -1.30 5.87
C VAL A 252 -7.07 -2.08 6.46
N PHE A 253 -6.69 -1.73 7.68
CA PHE A 253 -5.53 -2.31 8.37
C PHE A 253 -5.93 -2.95 9.70
N LEU A 254 -5.43 -4.15 9.95
CA LEU A 254 -5.45 -4.78 11.26
C LEU A 254 -4.13 -4.54 12.00
N SER A 255 -4.21 -4.48 13.31
CA SER A 255 -3.04 -4.37 14.20
C SER A 255 -3.09 -5.45 15.29
N ASP A 256 -1.98 -5.66 16.00
CA ASP A 256 -1.91 -6.61 17.10
C ASP A 256 -2.77 -6.20 18.30
N ALA A 257 -3.19 -4.94 18.38
CA ALA A 257 -4.09 -4.43 19.41
C ALA A 257 -5.54 -4.93 19.26
N HIS A 258 -5.95 -5.34 18.05
CA HIS A 258 -7.28 -5.91 17.86
C HIS A 258 -7.38 -7.28 18.52
N THR A 259 -8.37 -7.41 19.39
CA THR A 259 -8.72 -8.66 20.08
C THR A 259 -9.73 -9.46 19.26
N ASP A 260 -9.94 -10.72 19.62
CA ASP A 260 -10.99 -11.55 19.00
C ASP A 260 -12.39 -10.93 19.19
N ALA A 261 -12.63 -10.23 20.31
CA ALA A 261 -13.88 -9.50 20.55
C ALA A 261 -14.04 -8.31 19.56
N ASP A 262 -12.95 -7.61 19.23
CA ASP A 262 -12.99 -6.54 18.23
C ASP A 262 -13.29 -7.09 16.83
N ILE A 263 -12.72 -8.24 16.48
CA ILE A 263 -13.01 -8.94 15.22
C ILE A 263 -14.49 -9.30 15.14
N MET A 264 -15.05 -9.93 16.19
CA MET A 264 -16.46 -10.31 16.23
C MET A 264 -17.40 -9.10 16.20
N LYS A 265 -17.07 -8.01 16.92
CA LYS A 265 -17.82 -6.75 16.85
C LYS A 265 -17.81 -6.17 15.44
N THR A 266 -16.65 -6.19 14.78
CA THR A 266 -16.48 -5.71 13.40
C THR A 266 -17.36 -6.52 12.44
N LEU A 267 -17.36 -7.84 12.54
CA LEU A 267 -18.20 -8.72 11.72
C LEU A 267 -19.69 -8.43 11.91
N GLY A 268 -20.14 -8.26 13.16
CA GLY A 268 -21.51 -7.86 13.46
C GLY A 268 -21.90 -6.54 12.78
N ALA A 269 -21.01 -5.54 12.83
CA ALA A 269 -21.22 -4.26 12.18
C ALA A 269 -21.27 -4.37 10.65
N TYR A 270 -20.39 -5.19 10.03
CA TYR A 270 -20.45 -5.48 8.59
C TYR A 270 -21.76 -6.17 8.19
N GLY A 271 -22.24 -7.15 8.97
CA GLY A 271 -23.52 -7.82 8.72
C GLY A 271 -24.71 -6.87 8.67
N LEU A 272 -24.77 -5.91 9.61
CA LEU A 272 -25.81 -4.86 9.61
C LEU A 272 -25.63 -3.88 8.45
N SER A 273 -24.40 -3.47 8.19
CA SER A 273 -24.08 -2.45 7.19
C SER A 273 -24.30 -2.95 5.76
N LEU A 274 -23.93 -4.19 5.45
CA LEU A 274 -24.13 -4.78 4.11
C LEU A 274 -25.62 -4.95 3.79
N LYS A 275 -26.46 -5.33 4.76
CA LYS A 275 -27.93 -5.34 4.58
C LYS A 275 -28.47 -3.96 4.17
N ALA A 276 -27.92 -2.90 4.75
CA ALA A 276 -28.29 -1.54 4.38
C ALA A 276 -27.77 -1.13 2.99
N VAL A 277 -26.62 -1.64 2.56
CA VAL A 277 -26.03 -1.34 1.22
C VAL A 277 -26.85 -2.01 0.09
N LYS A 278 -27.50 -3.13 0.35
CA LYS A 278 -28.35 -3.83 -0.62
C LYS A 278 -29.48 -2.94 -1.16
N ASN A 279 -30.08 -2.16 -0.30
CA ASN A 279 -31.19 -1.24 -0.60
C ASN A 279 -30.66 0.12 -1.12
#